data_fab7ce76ed13682eee9f464029cf4dd7
#
_entry.id   fab7ce76ed13682eee9f464029cf4dd7
#
_cell.length_a   1.000
_cell.length_b   1.000
_cell.length_c   1.000
_cell.angle_alpha   90.00
_cell.angle_beta   90.00
_cell.angle_gamma   90.00
#
_symmetry.space_group_name_H-M   'P 1'
#
loop_
_entity.id
_entity.type
_entity.pdbx_description
1 polymer ?
#
loop_
_entity_poly.entity_id
_entity_poly.type
_entity_poly.pdbx_seq_one_letter_code
_entity_poly.pdbx_strand_id
1 'polypeptide(L)'
;MYVDGWVQRITATPGQDGVIHSLAVWLRGTPPALADPALGAAVIDELARLRPATRGALALADVTRWDRQAPSGGAYHYFAPGQMKTLFEPMRESWGRVRFAGEHLADLQQGMEGACEAAEREALGLLADL
;
A
#
# COMPACT_ATOMS: atom_id res chain seq x y z
N MET A 1 -10.93 10.80 -1.35
CA MET A 1 -11.25 11.40 -0.03
C MET A 1 -10.35 10.80 1.01
N TYR A 2 -9.76 11.58 1.88
CA TYR A 2 -9.02 11.13 3.07
C TYR A 2 -9.90 11.29 4.29
N VAL A 3 -9.77 10.38 5.25
CA VAL A 3 -10.62 10.31 6.44
C VAL A 3 -9.75 10.08 7.67
N ASP A 4 -10.09 10.74 8.77
CA ASP A 4 -9.47 10.44 10.06
C ASP A 4 -10.10 9.18 10.65
N GLY A 5 -9.28 8.18 10.89
CA GLY A 5 -9.71 6.90 11.43
C GLY A 5 -9.00 5.72 10.76
N TRP A 6 -9.54 4.53 10.95
CA TRP A 6 -9.01 3.29 10.39
C TRP A 6 -9.30 3.13 8.88
N VAL A 7 -10.34 3.77 8.35
CA VAL A 7 -10.53 4.02 6.93
C VAL A 7 -9.69 5.24 6.57
N GLN A 8 -8.63 5.06 5.81
CA GLN A 8 -7.70 6.13 5.51
C GLN A 8 -8.06 6.89 4.24
N ARG A 9 -8.35 6.16 3.18
CA ARG A 9 -8.57 6.73 1.86
C ARG A 9 -9.69 6.00 1.14
N ILE A 10 -10.53 6.75 0.45
CA ILE A 10 -11.56 6.23 -0.44
C ILE A 10 -11.32 6.81 -1.83
N THR A 11 -11.17 5.93 -2.80
CA THR A 11 -11.01 6.28 -4.21
C THR A 11 -12.22 5.76 -4.97
N ALA A 12 -12.88 6.64 -5.71
CA ALA A 12 -14.00 6.30 -6.58
C ALA A 12 -13.50 6.19 -8.02
N THR A 13 -13.92 5.15 -8.72
CA THR A 13 -13.62 4.97 -10.13
C THR A 13 -14.93 5.11 -10.92
N PRO A 14 -15.08 6.20 -11.70
CA PRO A 14 -16.24 6.34 -12.58
C PRO A 14 -16.10 5.38 -13.77
N GLY A 15 -17.24 4.83 -14.18
CA GLY A 15 -17.35 4.14 -15.46
C GLY A 15 -17.34 5.08 -16.65
N GLN A 16 -17.41 4.55 -17.86
CA GLN A 16 -17.50 5.34 -19.10
C GLN A 16 -18.75 6.22 -19.18
N ASP A 17 -19.80 5.83 -18.45
CA ASP A 17 -21.06 6.55 -18.30
C ASP A 17 -20.98 7.71 -17.26
N GLY A 18 -19.83 7.90 -16.63
CA GLY A 18 -19.62 8.88 -15.55
C GLY A 18 -20.21 8.46 -14.20
N VAL A 19 -20.83 7.28 -14.12
CA VAL A 19 -21.38 6.74 -12.86
C VAL A 19 -20.28 6.02 -12.08
N ILE A 20 -20.28 6.17 -10.76
CA ILE A 20 -19.33 5.46 -9.88
C ILE A 20 -19.84 4.04 -9.65
N HIS A 21 -19.13 3.06 -10.23
CA HIS A 21 -19.46 1.64 -10.10
C HIS A 21 -18.65 0.93 -9.03
N SER A 22 -17.51 1.49 -8.63
CA SER A 22 -16.65 0.88 -7.62
C SER A 22 -15.97 1.90 -6.72
N LEU A 23 -15.74 1.49 -5.48
CA LEU A 23 -14.96 2.22 -4.50
C LEU A 23 -13.81 1.34 -4.04
N ALA A 24 -12.58 1.83 -4.11
CA ALA A 24 -11.45 1.22 -3.42
C ALA A 24 -11.26 1.93 -2.07
N VAL A 25 -11.24 1.15 -1.00
CA VAL A 25 -11.12 1.63 0.37
C VAL A 25 -9.81 1.15 0.98
N TRP A 26 -8.98 2.08 1.37
CA TRP A 26 -7.68 1.82 1.97
C TRP A 26 -7.79 1.93 3.48
N LEU A 27 -7.32 0.90 4.17
CA LEU A 27 -7.34 0.83 5.63
C LEU A 27 -5.96 1.13 6.20
N ARG A 28 -5.92 1.81 7.32
CA ARG A 28 -4.69 2.16 8.01
C ARG A 28 -4.53 1.34 9.29
N GLY A 29 -3.29 0.90 9.52
CA GLY A 29 -2.94 0.15 10.72
C GLY A 29 -3.44 -1.28 10.67
N THR A 30 -3.46 -1.92 11.83
CA THR A 30 -4.07 -3.24 11.98
C THR A 30 -5.57 -3.04 12.09
N PRO A 31 -6.36 -3.31 11.05
CA PRO A 31 -7.80 -3.37 11.25
C PRO A 31 -8.07 -4.39 12.35
N PRO A 32 -9.17 -4.26 13.09
CA PRO A 32 -9.52 -5.25 14.10
C PRO A 32 -9.37 -6.65 13.49
N ALA A 33 -8.97 -7.64 14.29
CA ALA A 33 -8.71 -9.02 13.85
C ALA A 33 -9.99 -9.72 13.33
N LEU A 34 -10.68 -9.03 12.42
CA LEU A 34 -11.91 -9.49 11.80
C LEU A 34 -11.57 -10.42 10.62
N ALA A 35 -12.36 -11.46 10.47
CA ALA A 35 -12.41 -12.23 9.23
C ALA A 35 -12.86 -11.31 8.07
N ASP A 36 -12.42 -11.61 6.85
CA ASP A 36 -12.60 -10.72 5.71
C ASP A 36 -14.07 -10.31 5.44
N PRO A 37 -15.08 -11.20 5.56
CA PRO A 37 -16.48 -10.78 5.43
C PRO A 37 -16.92 -9.78 6.52
N ALA A 38 -16.50 -9.99 7.76
CA ALA A 38 -16.82 -9.08 8.86
C ALA A 38 -16.09 -7.73 8.72
N LEU A 39 -14.87 -7.73 8.21
CA LEU A 39 -14.14 -6.52 7.88
C LEU A 39 -14.85 -5.73 6.77
N GLY A 40 -15.28 -6.42 5.71
CA GLY A 40 -16.05 -5.80 4.64
C GLY A 40 -17.34 -5.15 5.12
N ALA A 41 -18.10 -5.85 5.98
CA ALA A 41 -19.31 -5.29 6.59
C ALA A 41 -19.00 -4.02 7.41
N ALA A 42 -17.97 -4.06 8.25
CA ALA A 42 -17.57 -2.91 9.06
C ALA A 42 -17.12 -1.70 8.18
N VAL A 43 -16.47 -1.96 7.05
CA VAL A 43 -16.12 -0.91 6.06
C VAL A 43 -17.39 -0.30 5.45
N ILE A 44 -18.36 -1.11 5.06
CA ILE A 44 -19.63 -0.64 4.49
C ILE A 44 -20.39 0.23 5.50
N ASP A 45 -20.45 -0.19 6.76
CA ASP A 45 -21.10 0.57 7.83
C ASP A 45 -20.39 1.91 8.07
N GLU A 46 -19.06 1.92 8.07
CA GLU A 46 -18.30 3.16 8.22
C GLU A 46 -18.48 4.11 7.02
N LEU A 47 -18.53 3.58 5.80
CA LEU A 47 -18.86 4.36 4.61
C LEU A 47 -20.27 4.96 4.69
N ALA A 48 -21.25 4.19 5.15
CA ALA A 48 -22.61 4.67 5.35
C ALA A 48 -22.71 5.76 6.45
N ARG A 49 -21.82 5.70 7.46
CA ARG A 49 -21.68 6.75 8.49
C ARG A 49 -21.10 8.02 7.90
N LEU A 50 -20.02 7.89 7.11
CA LEU A 50 -19.30 9.02 6.49
C LEU A 50 -20.09 9.66 5.33
N ARG A 51 -20.84 8.86 4.62
CA ARG A 51 -21.63 9.25 3.44
C ARG A 51 -23.01 8.56 3.47
N PRO A 52 -23.99 9.12 4.16
CA PRO A 52 -25.31 8.50 4.34
C PRO A 52 -26.02 8.11 3.02
N ALA A 53 -25.70 8.80 1.93
CA ALA A 53 -26.23 8.47 0.60
C ALA A 53 -25.78 7.10 0.07
N THR A 54 -24.76 6.48 0.67
CA THR A 54 -24.29 5.14 0.27
C THR A 54 -25.02 3.99 0.99
N ARG A 55 -25.92 4.31 1.91
CA ARG A 55 -26.69 3.27 2.64
C ARG A 55 -27.45 2.36 1.69
N GLY A 56 -27.23 1.05 1.85
CA GLY A 56 -27.89 0.05 1.04
C GLY A 56 -27.47 -0.02 -0.43
N ALA A 57 -26.53 0.86 -0.85
CA ALA A 57 -26.05 0.91 -2.23
C ALA A 57 -24.72 0.18 -2.45
N LEU A 58 -24.08 -0.29 -1.37
CA LEU A 58 -22.75 -0.91 -1.44
C LEU A 58 -22.84 -2.41 -1.19
N ALA A 59 -22.07 -3.16 -1.97
CA ALA A 59 -21.79 -4.58 -1.75
C ALA A 59 -20.28 -4.80 -1.73
N LEU A 60 -19.82 -5.71 -0.89
CA LEU A 60 -18.43 -6.13 -0.87
C LEU A 60 -18.11 -6.93 -2.14
N ALA A 61 -17.11 -6.49 -2.89
CA ALA A 61 -16.61 -7.23 -4.04
C ALA A 61 -15.41 -8.10 -3.67
N ASP A 62 -14.42 -7.52 -2.98
CA ASP A 62 -13.21 -8.23 -2.59
C ASP A 62 -12.52 -7.56 -1.39
N VAL A 63 -11.66 -8.32 -0.70
CA VAL A 63 -10.79 -7.84 0.38
C VAL A 63 -9.37 -8.33 0.15
N THR A 64 -8.47 -7.43 -0.18
CA THR A 64 -7.04 -7.76 -0.27
C THR A 64 -6.32 -7.46 1.05
N ARG A 65 -5.71 -8.49 1.64
CA ARG A 65 -4.99 -8.43 2.91
C ARG A 65 -3.49 -8.57 2.68
N TRP A 66 -2.82 -7.44 2.43
CA TRP A 66 -1.36 -7.40 2.24
C TRP A 66 -0.60 -7.81 3.49
N ASP A 67 -1.15 -7.55 4.68
CA ASP A 67 -0.61 -7.96 5.98
C ASP A 67 -0.58 -9.48 6.20
N ARG A 68 -1.39 -10.24 5.44
CA ARG A 68 -1.44 -11.72 5.47
C ARG A 68 -0.69 -12.38 4.33
N GLN A 69 -0.15 -11.61 3.41
CA GLN A 69 0.67 -12.10 2.30
C GLN A 69 2.10 -12.35 2.79
N ALA A 70 2.51 -13.61 2.94
CA ALA A 70 3.80 -13.99 3.52
C ALA A 70 5.02 -13.26 2.91
N PRO A 71 5.12 -13.07 1.58
CA PRO A 71 6.25 -12.33 1.00
C PRO A 71 6.21 -10.83 1.28
N SER A 72 5.02 -10.24 1.43
CA SER A 72 4.85 -8.79 1.58
C SER A 72 4.84 -8.35 3.04
N GLY A 73 4.19 -9.12 3.92
CA GLY A 73 4.05 -8.77 5.34
C GLY A 73 3.29 -7.48 5.61
N GLY A 74 2.76 -6.85 4.56
CA GLY A 74 2.08 -5.56 4.61
C GLY A 74 2.38 -4.66 3.42
N ALA A 75 1.89 -3.45 3.47
CA ALA A 75 2.23 -2.35 2.57
C ALA A 75 1.90 -1.02 3.28
N TYR A 76 2.77 -0.08 3.25
CA TYR A 76 4.11 0.01 2.66
C TYR A 76 5.18 -0.29 3.70
N HIS A 77 6.48 -0.30 3.30
CA HIS A 77 7.55 -0.30 4.28
C HIS A 77 7.54 1.03 5.07
N TYR A 78 8.01 1.00 6.29
CA TYR A 78 8.30 2.19 7.08
C TYR A 78 9.44 1.90 8.05
N PHE A 79 10.22 2.91 8.36
CA PHE A 79 11.25 2.83 9.40
C PHE A 79 10.67 3.27 10.74
N ALA A 80 10.86 2.47 11.78
CA ALA A 80 10.61 2.91 13.14
C ALA A 80 11.61 4.02 13.56
N PRO A 81 11.33 4.77 14.61
CA PRO A 81 12.25 5.82 15.08
C PRO A 81 13.69 5.30 15.24
N GLY A 82 14.65 5.97 14.60
CA GLY A 82 16.08 5.62 14.60
C GLY A 82 16.50 4.58 13.56
N GLN A 83 15.58 3.78 13.00
CA GLN A 83 15.94 2.72 12.04
C GLN A 83 16.43 3.26 10.71
N MET A 84 15.90 4.37 10.22
CA MET A 84 16.34 4.93 8.94
C MET A 84 17.87 5.21 8.96
N LYS A 85 18.36 5.77 10.06
CA LYS A 85 19.79 6.07 10.20
C LYS A 85 20.69 4.82 10.22
N THR A 86 20.17 3.70 10.71
CA THR A 86 20.96 2.49 10.95
C THR A 86 20.72 1.38 9.92
N LEU A 87 19.62 1.41 9.18
CA LEU A 87 19.25 0.34 8.27
C LEU A 87 19.22 0.76 6.80
N PHE A 88 18.93 2.02 6.49
CA PHE A 88 18.70 2.44 5.10
C PHE A 88 19.90 2.16 4.20
N GLU A 89 21.08 2.61 4.59
CA GLU A 89 22.30 2.37 3.81
C GLU A 89 22.70 0.88 3.78
N PRO A 90 22.73 0.15 4.91
CA PRO A 90 23.05 -1.28 4.88
C PRO A 90 22.08 -2.13 4.05
N MET A 91 20.79 -1.75 3.97
CA MET A 91 19.82 -2.46 3.13
C MET A 91 20.06 -2.28 1.62
N ARG A 92 20.82 -1.27 1.23
CA ARG A 92 21.19 -0.97 -0.17
C ARG A 92 22.51 -1.64 -0.58
N GLU A 93 23.29 -2.11 0.39
CA GLU A 93 24.55 -2.77 0.09
C GLU A 93 24.33 -4.11 -0.61
N SER A 94 25.12 -4.36 -1.65
CA SER A 94 25.09 -5.64 -2.33
C SER A 94 25.71 -6.74 -1.47
N TRP A 95 25.14 -7.93 -1.50
CA TRP A 95 25.69 -9.10 -0.83
C TRP A 95 26.33 -10.02 -1.87
N GLY A 96 27.64 -9.91 -2.04
CA GLY A 96 28.35 -10.60 -3.10
C GLY A 96 27.82 -10.20 -4.47
N ARG A 97 27.22 -11.14 -5.18
CA ARG A 97 26.60 -10.92 -6.51
C ARG A 97 25.10 -10.59 -6.44
N VAL A 98 24.53 -10.52 -5.24
CA VAL A 98 23.12 -10.19 -5.05
C VAL A 98 22.98 -8.70 -4.83
N ARG A 99 22.13 -8.06 -5.61
CA ARG A 99 21.76 -6.66 -5.48
C ARG A 99 20.30 -6.51 -5.10
N PHE A 100 19.99 -5.45 -4.42
CA PHE A 100 18.65 -5.20 -3.88
C PHE A 100 18.06 -3.95 -4.50
N ALA A 101 16.85 -4.07 -5.03
CA ALA A 101 16.08 -2.95 -5.57
C ALA A 101 14.63 -3.03 -5.09
N GLY A 102 13.99 -1.89 -5.00
CA GLY A 102 12.58 -1.79 -4.62
C GLY A 102 12.28 -0.40 -4.06
N GLU A 103 10.99 -0.08 -3.92
CA GLU A 103 10.56 1.24 -3.47
C GLU A 103 11.13 1.63 -2.09
N HIS A 104 11.35 0.63 -1.23
CA HIS A 104 11.93 0.80 0.11
C HIS A 104 13.40 1.21 0.12
N LEU A 105 14.07 1.16 -1.03
CA LEU A 105 15.48 1.53 -1.22
C LEU A 105 15.65 2.78 -2.10
N ALA A 106 14.56 3.44 -2.46
CA ALA A 106 14.59 4.68 -3.22
C ALA A 106 15.05 5.86 -2.37
N ASP A 107 15.70 6.84 -3.00
CA ASP A 107 16.20 8.04 -2.33
C ASP A 107 15.13 9.11 -2.14
N LEU A 108 14.29 9.31 -3.15
CA LEU A 108 13.42 10.47 -3.22
C LEU A 108 11.93 10.14 -3.23
N GLN A 109 11.54 9.01 -3.78
CA GLN A 109 10.15 8.72 -4.06
C GLN A 109 9.71 7.39 -3.43
N GLN A 110 8.43 7.30 -3.09
CA GLN A 110 7.79 6.05 -2.68
C GLN A 110 6.89 5.52 -3.79
N GLY A 111 6.51 4.25 -3.67
CA GLY A 111 5.62 3.60 -4.64
C GLY A 111 6.33 3.19 -5.93
N MET A 112 5.62 3.23 -7.05
CA MET A 112 6.12 2.75 -8.34
C MET A 112 7.33 3.54 -8.84
N GLU A 113 7.33 4.86 -8.71
CA GLU A 113 8.44 5.71 -9.12
C GLU A 113 9.72 5.37 -8.34
N GLY A 114 9.61 5.19 -7.02
CA GLY A 114 10.75 4.76 -6.22
C GLY A 114 11.24 3.36 -6.56
N ALA A 115 10.34 2.44 -6.89
CA ALA A 115 10.73 1.12 -7.36
C ALA A 115 11.52 1.20 -8.68
N CYS A 116 11.11 2.05 -9.62
CA CYS A 116 11.82 2.30 -10.87
C CYS A 116 13.18 2.96 -10.64
N GLU A 117 13.24 3.99 -9.79
CA GLU A 117 14.48 4.66 -9.39
C GLU A 117 15.52 3.67 -8.84
N ALA A 118 15.11 2.84 -7.87
CA ALA A 118 15.99 1.86 -7.26
C ALA A 118 16.44 0.79 -8.28
N ALA A 119 15.56 0.34 -9.16
CA ALA A 119 15.87 -0.64 -10.19
C ALA A 119 16.87 -0.08 -11.21
N GLU A 120 16.69 1.16 -11.67
CA GLU A 120 17.61 1.83 -12.59
C GLU A 120 18.99 1.99 -11.98
N ARG A 121 19.09 2.46 -10.73
CA ARG A 121 20.36 2.59 -10.01
C ARG A 121 21.13 1.26 -9.97
N GLU A 122 20.44 0.17 -9.60
CA GLU A 122 21.10 -1.13 -9.50
C GLU A 122 21.48 -1.70 -10.88
N ALA A 123 20.66 -1.48 -11.90
CA ALA A 123 20.97 -1.89 -13.27
C ALA A 123 22.22 -1.16 -13.81
N LEU A 124 22.30 0.15 -13.62
CA LEU A 124 23.49 0.94 -14.01
C LEU A 124 24.72 0.50 -13.23
N GLY A 125 24.60 0.21 -11.94
CA GLY A 125 25.69 -0.34 -11.14
C GLY A 125 26.20 -1.69 -11.66
N LEU A 126 25.29 -2.59 -12.06
CA LEU A 126 25.67 -3.88 -12.67
C LEU A 126 26.41 -3.70 -13.99
N LEU A 127 25.97 -2.77 -14.84
CA LEU A 127 26.64 -2.48 -16.11
C LEU A 127 28.05 -1.90 -15.92
N ALA A 128 28.27 -1.15 -14.85
CA ALA A 128 29.58 -0.58 -14.55
C ALA A 128 30.58 -1.61 -13.99
N ASP A 129 30.08 -2.74 -13.49
CA ASP A 129 30.91 -3.84 -12.95
C ASP A 129 31.30 -4.91 -14.01
N LEU A 130 30.79 -4.76 -15.25
CA LEU A 130 31.11 -5.66 -16.39
C LEU A 130 32.31 -5.17 -17.17
#